data_8ab151f142f08aa599a63686df46b2fd
#
_entry.id   8ab151f142f08aa599a63686df46b2fd
#
_cell.length_a   1.000
_cell.length_b   1.000
_cell.length_c   1.000
_cell.angle_alpha   90.00
_cell.angle_beta   90.00
_cell.angle_gamma   90.00
#
_symmetry.space_group_name_H-M   'P 1'
#
loop_
_entity.id
_entity.type
_entity.pdbx_description
1 polymer ?
#
loop_
_entity_poly.entity_id
_entity_poly.type
_entity_poly.pdbx_seq_one_letter_code
_entity_poly.pdbx_strand_id
1 'polypeptide(L)'
;MGFFEKTLEKTKASTKSISSKFNETKDTSKIQSQIKSEKEKVKECYETIGKEYYRFTYDGDESHKDCFDSLVEKINESRKLIEEWEAQLEEIRAKGSEERENIKADRDAKLEEIEASDAEARAEKERIKKEKDDTF
;
A
#
# COMPACT_ATOMS: atom_id res chain seq x y z
N MET A 1 -16.16 32.19 -7.07
CA MET A 1 -16.53 30.76 -7.12
C MET A 1 -15.37 29.80 -7.30
N GLY A 2 -14.34 30.16 -8.06
CA GLY A 2 -13.18 29.29 -8.28
C GLY A 2 -12.46 28.83 -7.00
N PHE A 3 -12.35 29.69 -6.00
CA PHE A 3 -11.72 29.35 -4.72
C PHE A 3 -12.46 28.24 -3.98
N PHE A 4 -13.78 28.29 -3.91
CA PHE A 4 -14.61 27.28 -3.25
C PHE A 4 -14.53 25.94 -3.98
N GLU A 5 -14.61 25.94 -5.29
CA GLU A 5 -14.48 24.74 -6.12
C GLU A 5 -13.09 24.09 -5.97
N LYS A 6 -12.02 24.90 -5.98
CA LYS A 6 -10.66 24.43 -5.74
C LYS A 6 -10.49 23.78 -4.36
N THR A 7 -11.05 24.40 -3.33
CA THR A 7 -11.03 23.87 -1.96
C THR A 7 -11.78 22.54 -1.88
N LEU A 8 -12.94 22.45 -2.52
CA LEU A 8 -13.73 21.22 -2.57
C LEU A 8 -12.98 20.09 -3.25
N GLU A 9 -12.33 20.34 -4.41
CA GLU A 9 -11.56 19.33 -5.12
C GLU A 9 -10.33 18.86 -4.31
N LYS A 10 -9.63 19.77 -3.66
CA LYS A 10 -8.52 19.42 -2.75
C LYS A 10 -8.99 18.56 -1.58
N THR A 11 -10.13 18.89 -0.98
CA THR A 11 -10.71 18.13 0.13
C THR A 11 -11.14 16.74 -0.32
N LYS A 12 -11.79 16.62 -1.48
CA LYS A 12 -12.15 15.31 -2.06
C LYS A 12 -10.92 14.43 -2.31
N ALA A 13 -9.88 14.99 -2.90
CA ALA A 13 -8.63 14.28 -3.17
C ALA A 13 -7.96 13.83 -1.87
N SER A 14 -7.89 14.69 -0.87
CA SER A 14 -7.34 14.34 0.46
C SER A 14 -8.12 13.21 1.13
N THR A 15 -9.45 13.25 1.09
CA THR A 15 -10.32 12.21 1.65
C THR A 15 -10.10 10.87 0.96
N LYS A 16 -10.04 10.86 -0.37
CA LYS A 16 -9.78 9.64 -1.15
C LYS A 16 -8.39 9.07 -0.86
N SER A 17 -7.37 9.92 -0.77
CA SER A 17 -6.00 9.50 -0.47
C SER A 17 -5.86 8.92 0.94
N ILE A 18 -6.49 9.52 1.93
CA ILE A 18 -6.53 9.01 3.31
C ILE A 18 -7.22 7.65 3.36
N SER A 19 -8.36 7.51 2.69
CA SER A 19 -9.11 6.26 2.59
C SER A 19 -8.30 5.15 1.91
N SER A 20 -7.62 5.47 0.80
CA SER A 20 -6.73 4.57 0.09
C SER A 20 -5.58 4.09 0.99
N LYS A 21 -4.92 5.00 1.71
CA LYS A 21 -3.83 4.67 2.63
C LYS A 21 -4.31 3.83 3.82
N PHE A 22 -5.48 4.15 4.36
CA PHE A 22 -6.10 3.37 5.43
C PHE A 22 -6.34 1.92 5.01
N ASN A 23 -6.94 1.70 3.85
CA ASN A 23 -7.20 0.37 3.31
C ASN A 23 -5.90 -0.40 3.05
N GLU A 24 -4.90 0.25 2.47
CA GLU A 24 -3.57 -0.33 2.27
C GLU A 24 -2.96 -0.76 3.61
N THR A 25 -2.99 0.10 4.63
CA THR A 25 -2.44 -0.19 5.95
C THR A 25 -3.17 -1.36 6.63
N LYS A 26 -4.49 -1.43 6.51
CA LYS A 26 -5.29 -2.53 7.04
C LYS A 26 -4.91 -3.86 6.41
N ASP A 27 -4.82 -3.90 5.08
CA ASP A 27 -4.50 -5.11 4.32
C ASP A 27 -3.06 -5.55 4.56
N THR A 28 -2.12 -4.62 4.56
CA THR A 28 -0.70 -4.91 4.82
C THR A 28 -0.45 -5.37 6.25
N SER A 29 -1.13 -4.79 7.23
CA SER A 29 -1.02 -5.20 8.64
C SER A 29 -1.43 -6.65 8.85
N LYS A 30 -2.51 -7.08 8.21
CA LYS A 30 -2.98 -8.46 8.28
C LYS A 30 -1.95 -9.43 7.72
N ILE A 31 -1.40 -9.12 6.56
CA ILE A 31 -0.38 -9.94 5.89
C ILE A 31 0.91 -9.95 6.71
N GLN A 32 1.33 -8.81 7.24
CA GLN A 32 2.51 -8.72 8.12
C GLN A 32 2.38 -9.59 9.37
N SER A 33 1.20 -9.63 9.97
CA SER A 33 0.92 -10.52 11.11
C SER A 33 1.04 -12.00 10.72
N GLN A 34 0.56 -12.38 9.54
CA GLN A 34 0.69 -13.73 9.02
C GLN A 34 2.16 -14.10 8.76
N ILE A 35 2.93 -13.19 8.18
CA ILE A 35 4.37 -13.36 7.96
C ILE A 35 5.10 -13.55 9.29
N LYS A 36 4.81 -12.72 10.27
CA LYS A 36 5.41 -12.80 11.61
C LYS A 36 5.12 -14.15 12.27
N SER A 37 3.87 -14.61 12.20
CA SER A 37 3.46 -15.90 12.74
C SER A 37 4.21 -17.05 12.06
N GLU A 38 4.37 -16.99 10.75
CA GLU A 38 5.07 -18.03 9.98
C GLU A 38 6.56 -18.01 10.24
N LYS A 39 7.19 -16.85 10.39
CA LYS A 39 8.58 -16.70 10.80
C LYS A 39 8.83 -17.30 12.18
N GLU A 40 7.90 -17.15 13.10
CA GLU A 40 7.96 -17.76 14.43
C GLU A 40 7.94 -19.30 14.34
N LYS A 41 7.10 -19.86 13.48
CA LYS A 41 7.09 -21.32 13.21
C LYS A 41 8.43 -21.81 12.67
N VAL A 42 9.03 -21.08 11.76
CA VAL A 42 10.37 -21.40 11.22
C VAL A 42 11.41 -21.39 12.34
N LYS A 43 11.37 -20.39 13.20
CA LYS A 43 12.27 -20.31 14.36
C LYS A 43 12.11 -21.51 15.30
N GLU A 44 10.88 -21.87 15.62
CA GLU A 44 10.57 -23.05 16.44
C GLU A 44 11.09 -24.33 15.79
N CYS A 45 10.95 -24.48 14.49
CA CYS A 45 11.50 -25.62 13.74
C CYS A 45 13.03 -25.68 13.84
N TYR A 46 13.72 -24.56 13.70
CA TYR A 46 15.18 -24.52 13.89
C TYR A 46 15.60 -24.88 15.30
N GLU A 47 14.88 -24.40 16.30
CA GLU A 47 15.15 -24.74 17.69
C GLU A 47 14.95 -26.24 17.97
N THR A 48 13.90 -26.81 17.39
CA THR A 48 13.61 -28.26 17.51
C THR A 48 14.69 -29.09 16.81
N ILE A 49 15.09 -28.69 15.62
CA ILE A 49 16.20 -29.34 14.89
C ILE A 49 17.46 -29.31 15.74
N GLY A 50 17.78 -28.17 16.33
CA GLY A 50 18.97 -28.03 17.18
C GLY A 50 18.95 -28.96 18.37
N LYS A 51 17.83 -29.05 19.08
CA LYS A 51 17.62 -29.92 20.23
C LYS A 51 17.70 -31.40 19.84
N GLU A 52 17.01 -31.77 18.77
CA GLU A 52 17.00 -33.16 18.29
C GLU A 52 18.37 -33.58 17.75
N TYR A 53 19.08 -32.70 17.08
CA TYR A 53 20.46 -32.96 16.61
C TYR A 53 21.41 -33.16 17.79
N TYR A 54 21.30 -32.38 18.85
CA TYR A 54 22.07 -32.51 20.06
C TYR A 54 21.82 -33.89 20.72
N ARG A 55 20.58 -34.30 20.85
CA ARG A 55 20.19 -35.62 21.39
C ARG A 55 20.74 -36.76 20.53
N PHE A 56 20.56 -36.65 19.21
CA PHE A 56 21.08 -37.62 18.26
C PHE A 56 22.60 -37.79 18.41
N THR A 57 23.32 -36.69 18.47
CA THR A 57 24.78 -36.69 18.54
C THR A 57 25.30 -37.16 19.91
N TYR A 58 24.64 -36.72 20.98
CA TYR A 58 25.10 -37.00 22.35
C TYR A 58 24.60 -38.34 22.87
N ASP A 59 23.34 -38.65 22.63
CA ASP A 59 22.71 -39.89 23.14
C ASP A 59 22.83 -41.06 22.15
N GLY A 60 23.24 -40.81 20.93
CA GLY A 60 23.37 -41.83 19.88
C GLY A 60 22.03 -42.40 19.41
N ASP A 61 20.93 -41.71 19.68
CA ASP A 61 19.58 -42.16 19.34
C ASP A 61 19.19 -41.79 17.91
N GLU A 62 19.28 -42.77 17.00
CA GLU A 62 18.95 -42.60 15.58
C GLU A 62 17.46 -42.42 15.31
N SER A 63 16.57 -42.67 16.28
CA SER A 63 15.12 -42.52 16.13
C SER A 63 14.70 -41.08 15.84
N HIS A 64 15.51 -40.09 16.19
CA HIS A 64 15.26 -38.66 15.93
C HIS A 64 15.56 -38.22 14.49
N LYS A 65 16.21 -39.05 13.71
CA LYS A 65 16.63 -38.72 12.34
C LYS A 65 15.45 -38.46 11.41
N ASP A 66 14.36 -39.20 11.56
CA ASP A 66 13.16 -39.04 10.74
C ASP A 66 12.44 -37.72 10.99
N CYS A 67 12.61 -37.12 12.16
CA CYS A 67 12.08 -35.80 12.50
C CYS A 67 12.68 -34.67 11.66
N PHE A 68 13.93 -34.79 11.26
CA PHE A 68 14.65 -33.74 10.55
C PHE A 68 14.03 -33.45 9.18
N ASP A 69 13.70 -34.50 8.43
CA ASP A 69 13.12 -34.37 7.10
C ASP A 69 11.73 -33.66 7.19
N SER A 70 10.92 -34.04 8.17
CA SER A 70 9.64 -33.43 8.42
C SER A 70 9.76 -31.94 8.81
N LEU A 71 10.72 -31.62 9.66
CA LEU A 71 10.97 -30.24 10.10
C LEU A 71 11.52 -29.37 8.96
N VAL A 72 12.43 -29.92 8.13
CA VAL A 72 12.95 -29.24 6.95
C VAL A 72 11.83 -28.96 5.95
N GLU A 73 10.92 -29.90 5.74
CA GLU A 73 9.76 -29.72 4.87
C GLU A 73 8.85 -28.61 5.38
N LYS A 74 8.57 -28.57 6.68
CA LYS A 74 7.79 -27.47 7.29
C LYS A 74 8.45 -26.11 7.12
N ILE A 75 9.77 -26.03 7.30
CA ILE A 75 10.53 -24.80 7.08
C ILE A 75 10.39 -24.35 5.62
N ASN A 76 10.54 -25.26 4.67
CA ASN A 76 10.43 -24.94 3.25
C ASN A 76 9.03 -24.47 2.87
N GLU A 77 7.99 -25.09 3.39
CA GLU A 77 6.60 -24.65 3.18
C GLU A 77 6.35 -23.26 3.78
N SER A 78 6.82 -23.03 4.99
CA SER A 78 6.68 -21.73 5.65
C SER A 78 7.43 -20.63 4.91
N ARG A 79 8.64 -20.90 4.44
CA ARG A 79 9.44 -19.96 3.64
C ARG A 79 8.75 -19.60 2.34
N LYS A 80 8.15 -20.57 1.68
CA LYS A 80 7.38 -20.35 0.44
C LYS A 80 6.17 -19.45 0.69
N LEU A 81 5.43 -19.70 1.76
CA LEU A 81 4.30 -18.84 2.15
C LEU A 81 4.75 -17.41 2.47
N ILE A 82 5.87 -17.27 3.17
CA ILE A 82 6.44 -15.95 3.49
C ILE A 82 6.78 -15.19 2.20
N GLU A 83 7.43 -15.84 1.24
CA GLU A 83 7.76 -15.23 -0.05
C GLU A 83 6.50 -14.79 -0.82
N GLU A 84 5.47 -15.61 -0.84
CA GLU A 84 4.19 -15.28 -1.46
C GLU A 84 3.53 -14.08 -0.80
N TRP A 85 3.52 -14.03 0.53
CA TRP A 85 2.95 -12.90 1.26
C TRP A 85 3.78 -11.62 1.14
N GLU A 86 5.09 -11.72 1.10
CA GLU A 86 5.97 -10.56 0.84
C GLU A 86 5.72 -9.98 -0.55
N ALA A 87 5.51 -10.83 -1.55
CA ALA A 87 5.13 -10.41 -2.90
C ALA A 87 3.76 -9.73 -2.91
N GLN A 88 2.78 -10.24 -2.16
CA GLN A 88 1.47 -9.61 -2.01
C GLN A 88 1.56 -8.24 -1.34
N LEU A 89 2.40 -8.09 -0.31
CA LEU A 89 2.64 -6.80 0.34
C LEU A 89 3.16 -5.77 -0.65
N GLU A 90 4.12 -6.15 -1.45
CA GLU A 90 4.72 -5.28 -2.46
C GLU A 90 3.68 -4.86 -3.51
N GLU A 91 2.87 -5.80 -3.96
CA GLU A 91 1.78 -5.55 -4.90
C GLU A 91 0.72 -4.59 -4.32
N ILE A 92 0.30 -4.80 -3.09
CA ILE A 92 -0.68 -3.95 -2.42
C ILE A 92 -0.13 -2.52 -2.25
N ARG A 93 1.13 -2.38 -1.85
CA ARG A 93 1.78 -1.07 -1.71
C ARG A 93 1.92 -0.36 -3.05
N ALA A 94 2.29 -1.10 -4.09
CA ALA A 94 2.41 -0.54 -5.45
C ALA A 94 1.05 -0.06 -5.98
N LYS A 95 0.00 -0.85 -5.81
CA LYS A 95 -1.37 -0.47 -6.21
C LYS A 95 -1.88 0.73 -5.44
N GLY A 96 -1.64 0.77 -4.13
CA GLY A 96 -2.04 1.90 -3.30
C GLY A 96 -1.32 3.18 -3.70
N SER A 97 -0.03 3.11 -3.98
CA SER A 97 0.76 4.24 -4.47
C SER A 97 0.25 4.75 -5.80
N GLU A 98 -0.01 3.86 -6.76
CA GLU A 98 -0.57 4.19 -8.07
C GLU A 98 -1.95 4.85 -7.94
N GLU A 99 -2.81 4.29 -7.10
CA GLU A 99 -4.14 4.85 -6.83
C GLU A 99 -4.05 6.29 -6.30
N ARG A 100 -3.14 6.54 -5.35
CA ARG A 100 -2.94 7.89 -4.81
C ARG A 100 -2.34 8.85 -5.82
N GLU A 101 -1.45 8.39 -6.70
CA GLU A 101 -0.93 9.18 -7.81
C GLU A 101 -2.04 9.56 -8.79
N ASN A 102 -2.94 8.63 -9.11
CA ASN A 102 -4.09 8.87 -9.97
C ASN A 102 -5.07 9.87 -9.35
N ILE A 103 -5.32 9.76 -8.05
CA ILE A 103 -6.15 10.72 -7.30
C ILE A 103 -5.55 12.13 -7.40
N LYS A 104 -4.25 12.24 -7.22
CA LYS A 104 -3.52 13.52 -7.34
C LYS A 104 -3.58 14.08 -8.76
N ALA A 105 -3.38 13.25 -9.77
CA ALA A 105 -3.45 13.65 -11.17
C ALA A 105 -4.86 14.15 -11.55
N ASP A 106 -5.91 13.45 -11.11
CA ASP A 106 -7.30 13.87 -11.29
C ASP A 106 -7.58 15.21 -10.62
N ARG A 107 -7.09 15.40 -9.39
CA ARG A 107 -7.21 16.66 -8.67
C ARG A 107 -6.56 17.79 -9.46
N ASP A 108 -5.33 17.59 -9.91
CA ASP A 108 -4.56 18.62 -10.63
C ASP A 108 -5.23 18.96 -11.95
N ALA A 109 -5.75 17.97 -12.68
CA ALA A 109 -6.51 18.20 -13.92
C ALA A 109 -7.78 19.03 -13.68
N LYS A 110 -8.54 18.71 -12.63
CA LYS A 110 -9.75 19.48 -12.25
C LYS A 110 -9.43 20.89 -11.81
N LEU A 111 -8.32 21.08 -11.08
CA LEU A 111 -7.86 22.42 -10.69
C LEU A 111 -7.47 23.26 -11.91
N GLU A 112 -6.83 22.66 -12.91
CA GLU A 112 -6.52 23.35 -14.17
C GLU A 112 -7.80 23.75 -14.94
N GLU A 113 -8.80 22.88 -15.01
CA GLU A 113 -10.09 23.18 -15.61
C GLU A 113 -10.79 24.35 -14.91
N ILE A 114 -10.78 24.38 -13.58
CA ILE A 114 -11.35 25.45 -12.79
C ILE A 114 -10.63 26.78 -13.07
N GLU A 115 -9.30 26.76 -13.10
CA GLU A 115 -8.50 27.94 -13.41
C GLU A 115 -8.74 28.45 -14.83
N ALA A 116 -8.83 27.57 -15.82
CA ALA A 116 -9.15 27.94 -17.18
C ALA A 116 -10.54 28.57 -17.30
N SER A 117 -11.54 27.97 -16.62
CA SER A 117 -12.91 28.51 -16.57
C SER A 117 -12.97 29.88 -15.90
N ASP A 118 -12.25 30.07 -14.81
CA ASP A 118 -12.16 31.36 -14.11
C ASP A 118 -11.48 32.43 -14.98
N ALA A 119 -10.42 32.07 -15.70
CA ALA A 119 -9.73 32.97 -16.62
C ALA A 119 -10.63 33.42 -17.77
N GLU A 120 -11.40 32.50 -18.35
CA GLU A 120 -12.40 32.83 -19.37
C GLU A 120 -13.47 33.76 -18.84
N ALA A 121 -14.00 33.49 -17.64
CA ALA A 121 -15.01 34.34 -17.00
C ALA A 121 -14.48 35.74 -16.72
N ARG A 122 -13.22 35.90 -16.31
CA ARG A 122 -12.57 37.18 -16.10
C ARG A 122 -12.39 37.93 -17.42
N ALA A 123 -11.92 37.26 -18.45
CA ALA A 123 -11.74 37.84 -19.78
C ALA A 123 -13.06 38.32 -20.35
N GLU A 124 -14.15 37.58 -20.18
CA GLU A 124 -15.49 37.94 -20.61
C GLU A 124 -16.02 39.19 -19.87
N LYS A 125 -15.81 39.25 -18.56
CA LYS A 125 -16.17 40.42 -17.76
C LYS A 125 -15.41 41.66 -18.17
N GLU A 126 -14.13 41.55 -18.42
CA GLU A 126 -13.31 42.68 -18.90
C GLU A 126 -13.75 43.15 -20.29
N ARG A 127 -14.07 42.24 -21.18
CA ARG A 127 -14.58 42.53 -22.50
C ARG A 127 -15.90 43.30 -22.44
N ILE A 128 -16.86 42.84 -21.66
CA ILE A 128 -18.14 43.46 -21.45
C ILE A 128 -17.96 44.86 -20.86
N LYS A 129 -17.10 45.01 -19.87
CA LYS A 129 -16.80 46.31 -19.24
C LYS A 129 -16.20 47.28 -20.25
N LYS A 130 -15.30 46.83 -21.07
CA LYS A 130 -14.67 47.64 -22.14
C LYS A 130 -15.67 48.08 -23.19
N GLU A 131 -16.56 47.20 -23.62
CA GLU A 131 -17.63 47.53 -24.56
C GLU A 131 -18.60 48.59 -23.97
N LYS A 132 -18.92 48.50 -22.69
CA LYS A 132 -19.74 49.50 -22.01
C LYS A 132 -19.07 50.87 -21.92
N ASP A 133 -17.75 50.88 -21.64
CA ASP A 133 -16.97 52.12 -21.56
C ASP A 133 -16.82 52.79 -22.92
N ASP A 134 -16.71 52.00 -23.98
CA ASP A 134 -16.61 52.51 -25.38
C ASP A 134 -17.93 53.03 -25.91
N THR A 135 -19.08 52.72 -25.33
CA THR A 135 -20.40 53.13 -25.72
C THR A 135 -20.81 54.51 -25.11
N PHE A 136 -20.06 54.99 -24.18
CA PHE A 136 -20.23 56.28 -23.54
C PHE A 136 -19.10 57.24 -23.91
#